data_4ba13faceb487fbd8a34691a363b50db
#
_entry.id   4ba13faceb487fbd8a34691a363b50db
#
_cell.length_a   1.000
_cell.length_b   1.000
_cell.length_c   1.000
_cell.angle_alpha   90.00
_cell.angle_beta   90.00
_cell.angle_gamma   90.00
#
_symmetry.space_group_name_H-M   'P 1'
#
loop_
_entity.id
_entity.type
_entity.pdbx_description
1 polymer ?
#
loop_
_entity_poly.entity_id
_entity_poly.type
_entity_poly.pdbx_seq_one_letter_code
_entity_poly.pdbx_strand_id
1 'polypeptide(L)'
;MGFFDFMQESIAIDLGTANTLIIHNDKVVVDEPSIVAKNVRTGEVIAIGKRAQQMHGKAHKDIETMRPLKDGVIADFQSSEQMIRGFIKMIPRKRSLFSPALKMVVCIPSGVTEVEKRAVVDSAEHAGAKDVWLIME
;
A
#
# COMPACT_ATOMS: atom_id res chain seq x y z
N MET A 1 -0.44 18.82 -22.88
CA MET A 1 0.02 18.94 -21.50
C MET A 1 -0.14 20.33 -20.98
N GLY A 2 -0.94 20.50 -19.95
CA GLY A 2 -1.15 21.80 -19.37
C GLY A 2 -0.21 22.05 -18.21
N PHE A 3 -0.19 23.29 -17.79
CA PHE A 3 0.55 23.73 -16.60
C PHE A 3 0.16 22.90 -15.36
N PHE A 4 -1.10 22.48 -15.27
CA PHE A 4 -1.60 21.71 -14.14
C PHE A 4 -1.05 20.28 -14.11
N ASP A 5 -0.73 19.69 -15.23
CA ASP A 5 -0.14 18.34 -15.29
C ASP A 5 1.25 18.35 -14.63
N PHE A 6 1.94 19.46 -14.72
CA PHE A 6 3.23 19.66 -14.08
C PHE A 6 3.10 19.72 -12.55
N MET A 7 1.95 20.20 -12.07
CA MET A 7 1.68 20.39 -10.63
C MET A 7 1.06 19.17 -9.96
N GLN A 8 0.68 18.16 -10.73
CA GLN A 8 0.03 16.97 -10.21
C GLN A 8 0.87 15.72 -10.44
N GLU A 9 0.98 14.91 -9.41
CA GLU A 9 1.55 13.58 -9.51
C GLU A 9 0.45 12.55 -9.48
N SER A 10 0.56 11.53 -10.32
CA SER A 10 -0.36 10.40 -10.35
C SER A 10 0.38 9.12 -10.01
N ILE A 11 -0.18 8.35 -9.11
CA ILE A 11 0.34 7.06 -8.68
C ILE A 11 -0.78 6.04 -8.85
N ALA A 12 -0.45 4.90 -9.44
CA ALA A 12 -1.37 3.77 -9.54
C ALA A 12 -0.86 2.65 -8.63
N ILE A 13 -1.73 2.11 -7.81
CA ILE A 13 -1.42 1.00 -6.91
C ILE A 13 -2.31 -0.18 -7.28
N ASP A 14 -1.70 -1.31 -7.57
CA ASP A 14 -2.40 -2.57 -7.76
C ASP A 14 -2.22 -3.41 -6.48
N LEU A 15 -3.26 -3.45 -5.66
CA LEU A 15 -3.27 -4.21 -4.41
C LEU A 15 -3.65 -5.64 -4.69
N GLY A 16 -2.66 -6.48 -4.96
CA GLY A 16 -2.86 -7.89 -5.20
C GLY A 16 -2.73 -8.74 -3.94
N THR A 17 -3.33 -9.92 -3.95
CA THR A 17 -3.21 -10.88 -2.86
C THR A 17 -1.75 -11.33 -2.68
N ALA A 18 -1.08 -11.60 -3.78
CA ALA A 18 0.31 -12.07 -3.77
C ALA A 18 1.31 -10.92 -3.75
N ASN A 19 1.15 -9.97 -4.64
CA ASN A 19 2.08 -8.86 -4.82
C ASN A 19 1.33 -7.54 -4.96
N THR A 20 1.96 -6.48 -4.49
CA THR A 20 1.51 -5.10 -4.70
C THR A 20 2.46 -4.39 -5.63
N LEU A 21 1.91 -3.77 -6.66
CA LEU A 21 2.67 -2.98 -7.64
C LEU A 21 2.29 -1.51 -7.50
N ILE A 22 3.29 -0.65 -7.57
CA ILE A 22 3.05 0.80 -7.64
C ILE A 22 3.72 1.35 -8.89
N ILE A 23 2.94 2.08 -9.67
CA ILE A 23 3.38 2.69 -10.92
C ILE A 23 3.38 4.21 -10.73
N HIS A 24 4.50 4.83 -11.03
CA HIS A 24 4.68 6.27 -10.95
C HIS A 24 5.47 6.73 -12.18
N ASN A 25 4.94 7.73 -12.89
CA ASN A 25 5.55 8.22 -14.13
C ASN A 25 5.79 7.09 -15.14
N ASP A 26 4.77 6.24 -15.35
CA ASP A 26 4.77 5.12 -16.29
C ASP A 26 5.83 4.05 -16.01
N LYS A 27 6.36 4.02 -14.79
CA LYS A 27 7.35 3.03 -14.38
C LYS A 27 6.89 2.33 -13.12
N VAL A 28 7.16 1.04 -13.04
CA VAL A 28 6.96 0.29 -11.80
C VAL A 28 8.06 0.70 -10.83
N VAL A 29 7.67 1.38 -9.77
CA VAL A 29 8.59 1.88 -8.76
C VAL A 29 8.58 1.04 -7.48
N VAL A 30 7.51 0.27 -7.27
CA VAL A 30 7.41 -0.68 -6.16
C VAL A 30 6.83 -1.98 -6.71
N ASP A 31 7.51 -3.08 -6.44
CA ASP A 31 7.05 -4.43 -6.75
C ASP A 31 7.42 -5.28 -5.54
N GLU A 32 6.46 -5.47 -4.66
CA GLU A 32 6.69 -6.10 -3.38
C GLU A 32 5.64 -7.17 -3.10
N PRO A 33 6.01 -8.26 -2.45
CA PRO A 33 4.99 -9.22 -1.99
C PRO A 33 4.08 -8.57 -0.96
N SER A 34 2.80 -8.90 -1.02
CA SER A 34 1.79 -8.37 -0.10
C SER A 34 1.84 -9.15 1.22
N ILE A 35 2.92 -8.96 1.95
CA ILE A 35 3.22 -9.65 3.21
C ILE A 35 3.62 -8.62 4.26
N VAL A 36 3.20 -8.85 5.49
CA VAL A 36 3.67 -8.08 6.64
C VAL A 36 4.24 -9.05 7.68
N ALA A 37 5.20 -8.57 8.44
CA ALA A 37 5.67 -9.25 9.65
C ALA A 37 5.27 -8.38 10.84
N LYS A 38 4.62 -9.00 11.81
CA LYS A 38 4.16 -8.25 12.98
C LYS A 38 4.55 -8.96 14.26
N ASN A 39 4.70 -8.16 15.29
CA ASN A 39 4.93 -8.66 16.63
C ASN A 39 3.58 -9.08 17.20
N VAL A 40 3.42 -10.38 17.49
CA VAL A 40 2.13 -10.91 17.96
C VAL A 40 1.77 -10.42 19.36
N ARG A 41 2.75 -10.00 20.15
CA ARG A 41 2.51 -9.49 21.49
C ARG A 41 1.99 -8.06 21.48
N THR A 42 2.49 -7.23 20.60
CA THR A 42 2.13 -5.81 20.53
C THR A 42 1.18 -5.49 19.39
N GLY A 43 1.07 -6.38 18.39
CA GLY A 43 0.30 -6.13 17.18
C GLY A 43 0.99 -5.19 16.19
N GLU A 44 2.20 -4.76 16.50
CA GLU A 44 2.94 -3.81 15.67
C GLU A 44 3.50 -4.47 14.42
N VAL A 45 3.33 -3.83 13.26
CA VAL A 45 3.96 -4.26 12.01
C VAL A 45 5.41 -3.78 12.03
N ILE A 46 6.34 -4.74 11.94
CA ILE A 46 7.78 -4.47 12.01
C ILE A 46 8.47 -4.51 10.66
N ALA A 47 7.85 -5.13 9.67
CA ALA A 47 8.40 -5.20 8.31
C ALA A 47 7.27 -5.44 7.31
N ILE A 48 7.50 -5.02 6.07
CA ILE A 48 6.56 -5.22 4.97
C ILE A 48 7.30 -5.68 3.73
N GLY A 49 6.58 -6.31 2.81
CA GLY A 49 7.12 -6.68 1.52
C GLY A 49 8.23 -7.70 1.60
N LYS A 50 9.28 -7.50 0.82
CA LYS A 50 10.42 -8.42 0.74
C LYS A 50 11.09 -8.64 2.07
N ARG A 51 11.18 -7.61 2.91
CA ARG A 51 11.77 -7.74 4.25
C ARG A 51 10.94 -8.67 5.12
N ALA A 52 9.62 -8.52 5.06
CA ALA A 52 8.72 -9.42 5.80
C ALA A 52 8.84 -10.85 5.28
N GLN A 53 8.90 -11.01 3.97
CA GLN A 53 9.05 -12.34 3.36
C GLN A 53 10.33 -13.03 3.82
N GLN A 54 11.41 -12.29 3.96
CA GLN A 54 12.68 -12.84 4.44
C GLN A 54 12.62 -13.31 5.90
N MET A 55 11.68 -12.78 6.66
CA MET A 55 11.46 -13.20 8.05
C MET A 55 10.60 -14.44 8.17
N HIS A 56 9.92 -14.82 7.08
CA HIS A 56 9.05 -16.00 7.08
C HIS A 56 9.86 -17.26 7.38
N GLY A 57 9.40 -18.04 8.35
CA GLY A 57 10.05 -19.28 8.73
C GLY A 57 11.30 -19.10 9.57
N LYS A 58 11.76 -17.88 9.80
CA LYS A 58 12.89 -17.60 10.68
C LYS A 58 12.33 -17.36 12.08
N ALA A 59 12.67 -18.26 12.96
CA ALA A 59 11.98 -18.38 14.22
C ALA A 59 12.35 -17.29 15.23
N HIS A 60 11.51 -16.29 15.30
CA HIS A 60 11.36 -15.54 16.54
C HIS A 60 9.91 -15.76 16.97
N LYS A 61 9.73 -16.31 18.17
CA LYS A 61 8.39 -16.73 18.63
C LYS A 61 7.36 -15.60 18.68
N ASP A 62 7.82 -14.37 18.76
CA ASP A 62 6.94 -13.19 18.84
C ASP A 62 6.69 -12.55 17.49
N ILE A 63 7.27 -13.07 16.42
CA ILE A 63 7.13 -12.51 15.07
C ILE A 63 6.38 -13.48 14.17
N GLU A 64 5.31 -12.99 13.56
CA GLU A 64 4.50 -13.76 12.62
C GLU A 64 4.39 -13.00 11.31
N THR A 65 4.52 -13.74 10.19
CA THR A 65 4.29 -13.17 8.87
C THR A 65 2.90 -13.55 8.40
N MET A 66 2.22 -12.62 7.74
CA MET A 66 0.87 -12.85 7.23
C MET A 66 0.63 -12.07 5.95
N ARG A 67 -0.35 -12.51 5.19
CA ARG A 67 -0.85 -11.80 4.02
C ARG A 67 -2.13 -11.06 4.41
N PRO A 68 -2.09 -9.71 4.43
CA PRO A 68 -3.28 -8.93 4.83
C PRO A 68 -4.42 -9.05 3.83
N LEU A 69 -4.10 -9.33 2.56
CA LEU A 69 -5.07 -9.54 1.50
C LEU A 69 -5.09 -11.03 1.16
N LYS A 70 -6.24 -11.66 1.27
CA LYS A 70 -6.38 -13.09 1.04
C LYS A 70 -7.70 -13.38 0.35
N ASP A 71 -7.63 -14.17 -0.73
CA ASP A 71 -8.82 -14.62 -1.47
C ASP A 71 -9.73 -13.45 -1.91
N GLY A 72 -9.12 -12.34 -2.31
CA GLY A 72 -9.86 -11.19 -2.81
C GLY A 72 -10.54 -10.35 -1.72
N VAL A 73 -10.17 -10.54 -0.46
CA VAL A 73 -10.72 -9.78 0.66
C VAL A 73 -9.59 -9.28 1.56
N ILE A 74 -9.90 -8.27 2.37
CA ILE A 74 -8.97 -7.79 3.38
C ILE A 74 -9.16 -8.66 4.63
N ALA A 75 -8.17 -9.48 4.94
CA ALA A 75 -8.20 -10.37 6.08
C ALA A 75 -7.81 -9.66 7.38
N ASP A 76 -6.92 -8.68 7.30
CA ASP A 76 -6.48 -7.88 8.44
C ASP A 76 -6.37 -6.43 8.01
N PHE A 77 -7.27 -5.62 8.51
CA PHE A 77 -7.42 -4.23 8.16
C PHE A 77 -6.21 -3.36 8.56
N GLN A 78 -5.80 -3.46 9.81
CA GLN A 78 -4.68 -2.68 10.33
C GLN A 78 -3.38 -2.98 9.61
N SER A 79 -3.13 -4.25 9.37
CA SER A 79 -1.92 -4.68 8.66
C SER A 79 -1.94 -4.21 7.20
N SER A 80 -3.12 -4.24 6.56
CA SER A 80 -3.28 -3.73 5.20
C SER A 80 -2.98 -2.24 5.13
N GLU A 81 -3.51 -1.47 6.07
CA GLU A 81 -3.29 -0.03 6.14
C GLU A 81 -1.81 0.30 6.28
N GLN A 82 -1.14 -0.37 7.21
CA GLN A 82 0.29 -0.13 7.44
C GLN A 82 1.13 -0.56 6.24
N MET A 83 0.75 -1.65 5.59
CA MET A 83 1.43 -2.12 4.38
C MET A 83 1.30 -1.08 3.26
N ILE A 84 0.11 -0.58 3.00
CA ILE A 84 -0.15 0.43 1.97
C ILE A 84 0.68 1.68 2.25
N ARG A 85 0.65 2.17 3.47
CA ARG A 85 1.44 3.34 3.86
C ARG A 85 2.93 3.11 3.66
N GLY A 86 3.42 1.95 4.06
CA GLY A 86 4.83 1.62 3.91
C GLY A 86 5.27 1.54 2.46
N PHE A 87 4.45 0.95 1.60
CA PHE A 87 4.76 0.88 0.17
C PHE A 87 4.74 2.26 -0.48
N ILE A 88 3.81 3.12 -0.10
CA ILE A 88 3.76 4.49 -0.61
C ILE A 88 5.03 5.25 -0.22
N LYS A 89 5.55 5.02 0.98
CA LYS A 89 6.79 5.65 1.43
C LYS A 89 8.02 5.18 0.65
N MET A 90 7.95 4.02 0.01
CA MET A 90 9.03 3.51 -0.83
C MET A 90 9.12 4.22 -2.18
N ILE A 91 8.11 5.00 -2.56
CA ILE A 91 8.09 5.69 -3.85
C ILE A 91 9.16 6.78 -3.84
N PRO A 92 10.07 6.78 -4.84
CA PRO A 92 11.08 7.82 -4.93
C PRO A 92 10.43 9.14 -5.35
N ARG A 93 10.28 10.05 -4.41
CA ARG A 93 9.71 11.37 -4.65
C ARG A 93 10.68 12.43 -4.13
N LYS A 94 10.85 13.48 -4.92
CA LYS A 94 11.58 14.64 -4.45
C LYS A 94 10.69 15.44 -3.51
N ARG A 95 11.18 15.68 -2.31
CA ARG A 95 10.51 16.60 -1.41
C ARG A 95 10.81 18.01 -1.87
N SER A 96 9.77 18.76 -2.20
CA SER A 96 9.90 20.18 -2.47
C SER A 96 8.93 20.94 -1.57
N LEU A 97 9.20 22.23 -1.37
CA LEU A 97 8.30 23.10 -0.61
C LEU A 97 6.92 23.20 -1.25
N PHE A 98 6.85 22.92 -2.55
CA PHE A 98 5.62 22.95 -3.33
C PHE A 98 5.38 21.55 -3.88
N SER A 99 5.15 20.58 -3.00
CA SER A 99 4.80 19.22 -3.44
C SER A 99 3.52 19.28 -4.25
N PRO A 100 3.51 18.76 -5.49
CA PRO A 100 2.26 18.71 -6.25
C PRO A 100 1.25 17.85 -5.53
N ALA A 101 -0.03 18.14 -5.74
CA ALA A 101 -1.10 17.35 -5.19
C ALA A 101 -0.99 15.91 -5.71
N LEU A 102 -0.92 14.96 -4.80
CA LEU A 102 -0.79 13.55 -5.16
C LEU A 102 -2.15 12.97 -5.49
N LYS A 103 -2.29 12.48 -6.72
CA LYS A 103 -3.47 11.77 -7.17
C LYS A 103 -3.17 10.28 -7.18
N MET A 104 -4.04 9.48 -6.57
CA MET A 104 -3.79 8.07 -6.41
C MET A 104 -4.97 7.24 -6.93
N VAL A 105 -4.67 6.27 -7.77
CA VAL A 105 -5.63 5.28 -8.25
C VAL A 105 -5.25 3.95 -7.61
N VAL A 106 -6.19 3.33 -6.91
CA VAL A 106 -5.95 2.06 -6.23
C VAL A 106 -6.87 0.99 -6.81
N CYS A 107 -6.26 -0.05 -7.36
CA CYS A 107 -7.00 -1.24 -7.83
C CYS A 107 -7.11 -2.21 -6.67
N ILE A 108 -8.34 -2.57 -6.32
CA ILE A 108 -8.64 -3.45 -5.19
C ILE A 108 -9.43 -4.67 -5.65
N PRO A 109 -9.37 -5.78 -4.91
CA PRO A 109 -10.18 -6.95 -5.22
C PRO A 109 -11.69 -6.65 -5.13
N SER A 110 -12.47 -7.34 -5.95
CA SER A 110 -13.92 -7.10 -6.01
C SER A 110 -14.69 -7.54 -4.76
N GLY A 111 -14.10 -8.41 -3.94
CA GLY A 111 -14.72 -8.89 -2.71
C GLY A 111 -14.61 -7.95 -1.51
N VAL A 112 -14.03 -6.78 -1.69
CA VAL A 112 -13.81 -5.81 -0.61
C VAL A 112 -15.13 -5.13 -0.24
N THR A 113 -15.41 -5.04 1.05
CA THR A 113 -16.63 -4.40 1.57
C THR A 113 -16.54 -2.88 1.48
N GLU A 114 -17.69 -2.20 1.64
CA GLU A 114 -17.72 -0.73 1.62
C GLU A 114 -16.88 -0.13 2.76
N VAL A 115 -16.88 -0.75 3.93
CA VAL A 115 -16.06 -0.30 5.06
C VAL A 115 -14.57 -0.42 4.74
N GLU A 116 -14.19 -1.54 4.12
CA GLU A 116 -12.82 -1.78 3.71
C GLU A 116 -12.37 -0.83 2.61
N LYS A 117 -13.24 -0.51 1.66
CA LYS A 117 -12.97 0.49 0.63
C LYS A 117 -12.67 1.85 1.24
N ARG A 118 -13.48 2.24 2.22
CA ARG A 118 -13.28 3.49 2.94
C ARG A 118 -11.92 3.51 3.61
N ALA A 119 -11.53 2.40 4.15
CA ALA A 119 -10.25 2.26 4.82
C ALA A 119 -9.07 2.40 3.87
N VAL A 120 -9.19 1.83 2.69
CA VAL A 120 -8.15 1.99 1.66
C VAL A 120 -8.00 3.47 1.29
N VAL A 121 -9.12 4.16 1.10
CA VAL A 121 -9.12 5.60 0.82
C VAL A 121 -8.46 6.37 1.95
N ASP A 122 -8.85 6.09 3.19
CA ASP A 122 -8.30 6.78 4.35
C ASP A 122 -6.80 6.51 4.49
N SER A 123 -6.36 5.29 4.23
CA SER A 123 -4.93 4.94 4.26
C SER A 123 -4.13 5.72 3.22
N ALA A 124 -4.67 5.83 2.01
CA ALA A 124 -4.03 6.58 0.94
C ALA A 124 -3.96 8.08 1.27
N GLU A 125 -5.03 8.62 1.81
CA GLU A 125 -5.07 10.03 2.22
C GLU A 125 -4.08 10.32 3.35
N HIS A 126 -3.99 9.43 4.34
CA HIS A 126 -3.00 9.56 5.43
C HIS A 126 -1.57 9.48 4.91
N ALA A 127 -1.34 8.77 3.81
CA ALA A 127 -0.03 8.68 3.19
C ALA A 127 0.31 9.90 2.33
N GLY A 128 -0.63 10.85 2.19
CA GLY A 128 -0.40 12.10 1.49
C GLY A 128 -1.16 12.27 0.18
N ALA A 129 -2.01 11.33 -0.19
CA ALA A 129 -2.83 11.46 -1.39
C ALA A 129 -3.91 12.51 -1.18
N LYS A 130 -4.08 13.38 -2.15
CA LYS A 130 -5.13 14.40 -2.11
C LYS A 130 -6.43 13.86 -2.72
N ASP A 131 -6.33 13.19 -3.86
CA ASP A 131 -7.45 12.56 -4.54
C ASP A 131 -7.19 11.07 -4.64
N VAL A 132 -8.15 10.27 -4.22
CA VAL A 132 -8.05 8.81 -4.27
C VAL A 132 -9.21 8.24 -5.07
N TRP A 133 -8.89 7.42 -6.06
CA TRP A 133 -9.86 6.74 -6.90
C TRP A 133 -9.69 5.24 -6.72
N LEU A 134 -10.79 4.55 -6.48
CA LEU A 134 -10.78 3.10 -6.37
C LEU A 134 -11.30 2.47 -7.66
N ILE A 135 -10.59 1.44 -8.13
CA ILE A 135 -11.01 0.63 -9.26
C ILE A 135 -11.09 -0.80 -8.77
N MET A 136 -12.21 -1.45 -9.00
CA MET A 136 -12.40 -2.86 -8.63
C MET A 136 -12.05 -3.76 -9.80
N GLU A 137 -11.31 -4.79 -9.51
CA GLU A 137 -10.99 -5.83 -10.49
C GLU A 137 -12.17 -6.75 -10.74
#